data_8e6d344cbfeabbdd03b98e8b58482340
#
_entry.id   8e6d344cbfeabbdd03b98e8b58482340
#
_cell.length_a   1.000
_cell.length_b   1.000
_cell.length_c   1.000
_cell.angle_alpha   90.00
_cell.angle_beta   90.00
_cell.angle_gamma   90.00
#
_symmetry.space_group_name_H-M   'P 1'
#
loop_
_entity.id
_entity.type
_entity.pdbx_description
1 polymer ?
#
loop_
_entity_poly.entity_id
_entity_poly.type
_entity_poly.pdbx_seq_one_letter_code
_entity_poly.pdbx_strand_id
1 'polypeptide(L)'
;MIDLFNINNYIVDTSSLNNLLHGEIVCEFEETFASYVGAKYSCFANSASSLLFLSLLGKDATIRIPSTIPPVVPNVIANTNNKIQFYDDIEWVGHQYCLHDNLYDSAQEVTRDQYKKLNDPKALVVFSFYPTKPVGGCDGGMIVSNDKEAIDWYRMMVLNGMNYSNNNWERKQIAAGYKMHGNSIQAYVANENLKKL
;
A
#
# COMPACT_ATOMS: atom_id res chain seq x y z
N MET A 1 -11.37 -12.77 -27.73
CA MET A 1 -10.32 -12.42 -26.73
C MET A 1 -11.10 -12.04 -25.47
N ILE A 2 -10.92 -12.73 -24.38
CA ILE A 2 -11.57 -12.36 -23.10
C ILE A 2 -10.66 -11.31 -22.49
N ASP A 3 -11.13 -10.06 -22.40
CA ASP A 3 -10.44 -9.03 -21.65
C ASP A 3 -10.60 -9.36 -20.15
N LEU A 4 -9.54 -9.95 -19.58
CA LEU A 4 -9.52 -10.30 -18.16
C LEU A 4 -9.45 -9.06 -17.26
N PHE A 5 -9.04 -7.92 -17.82
CA PHE A 5 -8.86 -6.69 -17.06
C PHE A 5 -9.30 -5.48 -17.87
N ASN A 6 -10.08 -4.63 -17.26
CA ASN A 6 -10.45 -3.36 -17.86
C ASN A 6 -9.48 -2.28 -17.33
N ILE A 7 -8.45 -1.97 -18.12
CA ILE A 7 -7.48 -0.93 -17.80
C ILE A 7 -7.97 0.37 -18.44
N ASN A 8 -8.31 1.35 -17.61
CA ASN A 8 -8.71 2.65 -18.10
C ASN A 8 -7.53 3.43 -18.66
N ASN A 9 -7.72 4.10 -19.79
CA ASN A 9 -6.77 5.09 -20.28
C ASN A 9 -6.97 6.39 -19.48
N TYR A 10 -5.88 6.94 -18.96
CA TYR A 10 -5.91 8.19 -18.20
C TYR A 10 -5.21 9.31 -18.97
N ILE A 11 -5.85 10.46 -18.97
CA ILE A 11 -5.20 11.72 -19.32
C ILE A 11 -4.88 12.41 -17.99
N VAL A 12 -3.59 12.56 -17.70
CA VAL A 12 -3.14 13.26 -16.48
C VAL A 12 -2.76 14.68 -16.86
N ASP A 13 -3.50 15.65 -16.35
CA ASP A 13 -3.09 17.05 -16.43
C ASP A 13 -2.00 17.33 -15.40
N THR A 14 -0.75 17.21 -15.84
CA THR A 14 0.41 17.46 -14.99
C THR A 14 0.60 18.94 -14.65
N SER A 15 -0.09 19.87 -15.32
CA SER A 15 -0.03 21.30 -15.00
C SER A 15 -0.65 21.64 -13.65
N SER A 16 -1.59 20.78 -13.18
CA SER A 16 -2.19 20.89 -11.85
C SER A 16 -1.31 20.32 -10.72
N LEU A 17 -0.23 19.60 -11.07
CA LEU A 17 0.66 18.96 -10.10
C LEU A 17 1.84 19.91 -9.81
N ASN A 18 1.74 20.67 -8.72
CA ASN A 18 2.77 21.63 -8.29
C ASN A 18 4.15 21.00 -8.05
N ASN A 19 4.17 19.70 -7.70
CA ASN A 19 5.40 18.95 -7.48
C ASN A 19 5.18 17.48 -7.85
N LEU A 20 6.03 16.91 -8.72
CA LEU A 20 5.93 15.51 -9.12
C LEU A 20 6.37 14.54 -8.01
N LEU A 21 7.21 14.99 -7.09
CA LEU A 21 7.66 14.22 -5.94
C LEU A 21 7.25 14.92 -4.66
N HIS A 22 6.59 14.21 -3.75
CA HIS A 22 6.15 14.71 -2.46
C HIS A 22 5.20 15.93 -2.58
N GLY A 23 4.36 15.95 -3.62
CA GLY A 23 3.34 16.97 -3.82
C GLY A 23 2.18 16.84 -2.83
N GLU A 24 1.41 17.91 -2.65
CA GLU A 24 0.24 17.95 -1.79
C GLU A 24 -0.79 16.88 -2.12
N ILE A 25 -0.91 16.50 -3.40
CA ILE A 25 -1.80 15.44 -3.86
C ILE A 25 -1.50 14.07 -3.22
N VAL A 26 -0.24 13.80 -2.82
CA VAL A 26 0.11 12.56 -2.12
C VAL A 26 -0.53 12.57 -0.73
N CYS A 27 -0.42 13.68 0.00
CA CYS A 27 -1.03 13.82 1.32
C CYS A 27 -2.56 13.77 1.23
N GLU A 28 -3.15 14.48 0.26
CA GLU A 28 -4.59 14.44 0.00
C GLU A 28 -5.08 13.01 -0.26
N PHE A 29 -4.37 12.26 -1.10
CA PHE A 29 -4.73 10.88 -1.39
C PHE A 29 -4.59 9.98 -0.15
N GLU A 30 -3.53 10.15 0.64
CA GLU A 30 -3.38 9.42 1.90
C GLU A 30 -4.59 9.66 2.82
N GLU A 31 -4.97 10.91 3.06
CA GLU A 31 -6.08 11.30 3.91
C GLU A 31 -7.43 10.79 3.38
N THR A 32 -7.67 10.97 2.08
CA THR A 32 -8.93 10.56 1.43
C THR A 32 -9.08 9.04 1.49
N PHE A 33 -8.02 8.29 1.19
CA PHE A 33 -8.05 6.84 1.21
C PHE A 33 -8.23 6.28 2.62
N ALA A 34 -7.46 6.79 3.60
CA ALA A 34 -7.62 6.38 4.99
C ALA A 34 -9.06 6.62 5.49
N SER A 35 -9.62 7.79 5.20
CA SER A 35 -11.00 8.12 5.53
C SER A 35 -12.01 7.18 4.86
N TYR A 36 -11.81 6.85 3.58
CA TYR A 36 -12.70 5.96 2.84
C TYR A 36 -12.77 4.56 3.46
N VAL A 37 -11.62 3.97 3.79
CA VAL A 37 -11.56 2.62 4.38
C VAL A 37 -11.80 2.62 5.90
N GLY A 38 -11.91 3.79 6.53
CA GLY A 38 -12.22 3.95 7.95
C GLY A 38 -11.02 3.78 8.90
N ALA A 39 -9.81 4.01 8.41
CA ALA A 39 -8.58 4.11 9.20
C ALA A 39 -8.24 5.57 9.53
N LYS A 40 -7.34 5.78 10.51
CA LYS A 40 -6.90 7.13 10.92
C LYS A 40 -5.68 7.61 10.15
N TYR A 41 -4.77 6.72 9.80
CA TYR A 41 -3.47 7.06 9.23
C TYR A 41 -3.16 6.16 8.05
N SER A 42 -2.38 6.68 7.11
CA SER A 42 -1.93 5.94 5.94
C SER A 42 -0.55 6.38 5.50
N CYS A 43 0.10 5.54 4.70
CA CYS A 43 1.34 5.86 4.02
C CYS A 43 1.28 5.34 2.59
N PHE A 44 1.49 6.22 1.62
CA PHE A 44 1.53 5.90 0.20
C PHE A 44 2.94 5.52 -0.26
N ALA A 45 3.06 4.42 -0.98
CA ALA A 45 4.31 3.91 -1.53
C ALA A 45 4.20 3.67 -3.04
N ASN A 46 5.35 3.45 -3.69
CA ASN A 46 5.42 3.18 -5.12
C ASN A 46 4.77 1.85 -5.53
N SER A 47 4.55 0.92 -4.60
CA SER A 47 3.79 -0.32 -4.80
C SER A 47 3.37 -0.95 -3.48
N ALA A 48 2.34 -1.80 -3.52
CA ALA A 48 1.96 -2.65 -2.38
C ALA A 48 3.08 -3.62 -2.00
N SER A 49 3.81 -4.14 -2.99
CA SER A 49 4.95 -5.04 -2.76
C SER A 49 6.03 -4.42 -1.88
N SER A 50 6.30 -3.12 -2.05
CA SER A 50 7.25 -2.39 -1.21
C SER A 50 6.79 -2.32 0.25
N LEU A 51 5.50 -2.12 0.47
CA LEU A 51 4.92 -2.08 1.81
C LEU A 51 4.92 -3.46 2.48
N LEU A 52 4.55 -4.51 1.73
CA LEU A 52 4.65 -5.89 2.22
C LEU A 52 6.11 -6.26 2.54
N PHE A 53 7.06 -5.85 1.69
CA PHE A 53 8.49 -6.07 1.94
C PHE A 53 8.91 -5.45 3.26
N LEU A 54 8.59 -4.19 3.49
CA LEU A 54 8.91 -3.50 4.75
C LEU A 54 8.24 -4.17 5.96
N SER A 55 6.99 -4.62 5.80
CA SER A 55 6.23 -5.28 6.87
C SER A 55 6.83 -6.63 7.29
N LEU A 56 7.43 -7.35 6.35
CA LEU A 56 7.97 -8.69 6.57
C LEU A 56 9.49 -8.71 6.82
N LEU A 57 10.15 -7.58 6.65
CA LEU A 57 11.59 -7.49 6.84
C LEU A 57 11.98 -7.80 8.29
N GLY A 58 12.89 -8.78 8.46
CA GLY A 58 13.43 -9.16 9.77
C GLY A 58 12.45 -9.92 10.69
N LYS A 59 11.35 -10.46 10.17
CA LYS A 59 10.39 -11.24 10.97
C LYS A 59 10.92 -12.64 11.35
N ASP A 60 11.75 -13.25 10.50
CA ASP A 60 12.25 -14.64 10.67
C ASP A 60 11.10 -15.63 10.95
N ALA A 61 10.08 -15.55 10.15
CA ALA A 61 8.81 -16.27 10.35
C ALA A 61 8.55 -17.30 9.25
N THR A 62 7.68 -18.27 9.53
CA THR A 62 7.03 -19.11 8.50
C THR A 62 5.66 -18.50 8.20
N ILE A 63 5.49 -18.01 6.98
CA ILE A 63 4.28 -17.31 6.54
C ILE A 63 3.44 -18.26 5.70
N ARG A 64 2.19 -18.45 6.10
CA ARG A 64 1.25 -19.32 5.40
C ARG A 64 0.48 -18.53 4.38
N ILE A 65 0.51 -18.98 3.13
CA ILE A 65 -0.19 -18.35 2.01
C ILE A 65 -0.92 -19.36 1.14
N PRO A 66 -2.03 -18.97 0.49
CA PRO A 66 -2.70 -19.84 -0.48
C PRO A 66 -1.78 -20.20 -1.65
N SER A 67 -1.87 -21.44 -2.15
CA SER A 67 -1.09 -21.90 -3.31
C SER A 67 -1.45 -21.16 -4.61
N THR A 68 -2.66 -20.59 -4.67
CA THR A 68 -3.18 -19.84 -5.83
C THR A 68 -2.86 -18.35 -5.79
N ILE A 69 -2.06 -17.90 -4.81
CA ILE A 69 -1.75 -16.47 -4.64
C ILE A 69 -0.89 -15.93 -5.78
N PRO A 70 -1.04 -14.65 -6.19
CA PRO A 70 -0.15 -14.04 -7.19
C PRO A 70 1.32 -14.10 -6.77
N PRO A 71 2.25 -14.31 -7.72
CA PRO A 71 3.67 -14.58 -7.43
C PRO A 71 4.39 -13.44 -6.69
N VAL A 72 3.83 -12.24 -6.69
CA VAL A 72 4.39 -11.09 -5.95
C VAL A 72 4.48 -11.36 -4.44
N VAL A 73 3.50 -12.05 -3.86
CA VAL A 73 3.47 -12.31 -2.41
C VAL A 73 4.54 -13.31 -1.99
N PRO A 74 4.65 -14.52 -2.58
CA PRO A 74 5.73 -15.44 -2.24
C PRO A 74 7.12 -14.85 -2.53
N ASN A 75 7.29 -14.03 -3.59
CA ASN A 75 8.55 -13.37 -3.87
C ASN A 75 8.94 -12.38 -2.75
N VAL A 76 8.00 -11.60 -2.25
CA VAL A 76 8.27 -10.69 -1.12
C VAL A 76 8.66 -11.46 0.14
N ILE A 77 7.95 -12.55 0.46
CA ILE A 77 8.26 -13.40 1.61
C ILE A 77 9.69 -13.97 1.50
N ALA A 78 10.03 -14.53 0.34
CA ALA A 78 11.36 -15.10 0.09
C ALA A 78 12.46 -14.02 0.17
N ASN A 79 12.24 -12.84 -0.44
CA ASN A 79 13.21 -11.74 -0.47
C ASN A 79 13.41 -11.08 0.90
N THR A 80 12.53 -11.32 1.86
CA THR A 80 12.69 -10.89 3.25
C THR A 80 13.24 -11.98 4.17
N ASN A 81 13.75 -13.08 3.59
CA ASN A 81 14.31 -14.26 4.28
C ASN A 81 13.32 -14.98 5.19
N ASN A 82 12.01 -14.82 4.95
CA ASN A 82 10.99 -15.60 5.63
C ASN A 82 10.75 -16.93 4.90
N LYS A 83 10.22 -17.91 5.62
CA LYS A 83 9.85 -19.21 5.06
C LYS A 83 8.40 -19.18 4.56
N ILE A 84 8.13 -19.89 3.48
CA ILE A 84 6.80 -20.00 2.90
C ILE A 84 6.21 -21.36 3.24
N GLN A 85 4.94 -21.39 3.67
CA GLN A 85 4.12 -22.57 3.78
C GLN A 85 2.86 -22.37 2.95
N PHE A 86 2.71 -23.15 1.88
CA PHE A 86 1.51 -23.12 1.05
C PHE A 86 0.37 -23.94 1.66
N TYR A 87 -0.85 -23.50 1.42
CA TYR A 87 -2.07 -24.28 1.68
C TYR A 87 -3.07 -24.08 0.54
N ASP A 88 -3.94 -25.07 0.35
CA ASP A 88 -4.95 -25.00 -0.69
C ASP A 88 -6.21 -24.31 -0.17
N ASP A 89 -6.48 -23.13 -0.69
CA ASP A 89 -7.66 -22.33 -0.41
C ASP A 89 -7.88 -21.34 -1.56
N ILE A 90 -9.13 -21.17 -1.98
CA ILE A 90 -9.56 -20.22 -2.99
C ILE A 90 -10.55 -19.18 -2.44
N GLU A 91 -11.01 -19.31 -1.21
CA GLU A 91 -12.00 -18.39 -0.61
C GLU A 91 -11.46 -16.98 -0.40
N TRP A 92 -10.13 -16.82 -0.32
CA TRP A 92 -9.46 -15.54 -0.21
C TRP A 92 -9.57 -14.68 -1.49
N VAL A 93 -9.85 -15.28 -2.64
CA VAL A 93 -9.88 -14.58 -3.93
C VAL A 93 -10.98 -13.51 -3.92
N GLY A 94 -10.57 -12.26 -4.18
CA GLY A 94 -11.46 -11.10 -4.12
C GLY A 94 -11.63 -10.50 -2.73
N HIS A 95 -10.99 -11.06 -1.71
CA HIS A 95 -11.14 -10.63 -0.32
C HIS A 95 -9.81 -10.21 0.31
N GLN A 96 -9.92 -9.45 1.40
CA GLN A 96 -8.83 -9.19 2.33
C GLN A 96 -8.54 -10.46 3.13
N TYR A 97 -7.26 -10.76 3.35
CA TYR A 97 -6.84 -11.89 4.18
C TYR A 97 -5.69 -11.50 5.12
N CYS A 98 -5.59 -12.20 6.25
CA CYS A 98 -4.46 -12.04 7.17
C CYS A 98 -3.23 -12.74 6.58
N LEU A 99 -2.18 -11.97 6.33
CA LEU A 99 -0.92 -12.49 5.81
C LEU A 99 -0.01 -12.98 6.94
N HIS A 100 0.12 -12.21 8.01
CA HIS A 100 0.96 -12.54 9.15
C HIS A 100 0.65 -11.62 10.34
N ASP A 101 0.49 -12.16 11.54
CA ASP A 101 0.13 -11.41 12.75
C ASP A 101 -1.07 -10.47 12.52
N ASN A 102 -0.85 -9.16 12.65
CA ASN A 102 -1.83 -8.11 12.39
C ASN A 102 -1.67 -7.45 11.00
N LEU A 103 -0.90 -8.06 10.10
CA LEU A 103 -0.71 -7.61 8.72
C LEU A 103 -1.73 -8.27 7.80
N TYR A 104 -2.49 -7.47 7.09
CA TYR A 104 -3.49 -7.90 6.11
C TYR A 104 -3.11 -7.45 4.71
N ASP A 105 -3.25 -8.35 3.74
CA ASP A 105 -3.19 -8.02 2.32
C ASP A 105 -4.62 -7.83 1.80
N SER A 106 -4.93 -6.64 1.32
CA SER A 106 -6.20 -6.23 0.74
C SER A 106 -6.05 -5.77 -0.71
N ALA A 107 -5.11 -6.37 -1.45
CA ALA A 107 -4.86 -6.00 -2.84
C ALA A 107 -6.06 -6.27 -3.78
N GLN A 108 -7.05 -7.05 -3.38
CA GLN A 108 -8.23 -7.40 -4.18
C GLN A 108 -9.55 -6.83 -3.62
N GLU A 109 -9.53 -6.21 -2.47
CA GLU A 109 -10.73 -5.65 -1.85
C GLU A 109 -10.49 -4.21 -1.37
N VAL A 110 -11.38 -3.31 -1.79
CA VAL A 110 -11.45 -1.93 -1.28
C VAL A 110 -12.92 -1.59 -1.07
N THR A 111 -13.34 -1.53 0.18
CA THR A 111 -14.72 -1.18 0.56
C THR A 111 -14.74 -0.10 1.63
N ARG A 112 -15.84 0.69 1.65
CA ARG A 112 -16.02 1.72 2.67
C ARG A 112 -16.04 1.12 4.06
N ASP A 113 -15.30 1.75 4.98
CA ASP A 113 -15.20 1.36 6.39
C ASP A 113 -14.67 -0.07 6.65
N GLN A 114 -14.01 -0.70 5.66
CA GLN A 114 -13.54 -2.10 5.82
C GLN A 114 -12.52 -2.25 6.96
N TYR A 115 -11.69 -1.24 7.23
CA TYR A 115 -10.72 -1.27 8.33
C TYR A 115 -11.42 -1.41 9.70
N LYS A 116 -12.57 -0.77 9.88
CA LYS A 116 -13.33 -0.83 11.15
C LYS A 116 -13.82 -2.24 11.49
N LYS A 117 -13.98 -3.11 10.47
CA LYS A 117 -14.45 -4.49 10.65
C LYS A 117 -13.40 -5.39 11.31
N LEU A 118 -12.12 -5.01 11.28
CA LEU A 118 -11.03 -5.79 11.86
C LEU A 118 -11.03 -5.79 13.40
N ASN A 119 -11.64 -4.78 14.03
CA ASN A 119 -11.66 -4.62 15.48
C ASN A 119 -10.28 -4.63 16.16
N ASP A 120 -9.21 -4.36 15.38
CA ASP A 120 -7.83 -4.25 15.85
C ASP A 120 -7.26 -2.90 15.46
N PRO A 121 -7.05 -1.97 16.41
CA PRO A 121 -6.51 -0.64 16.14
C PRO A 121 -5.04 -0.67 15.67
N LYS A 122 -4.34 -1.77 15.83
CA LYS A 122 -2.96 -1.98 15.39
C LYS A 122 -2.86 -2.77 14.09
N ALA A 123 -3.99 -3.16 13.50
CA ALA A 123 -3.98 -3.81 12.20
C ALA A 123 -3.25 -2.93 11.17
N LEU A 124 -2.45 -3.58 10.34
CA LEU A 124 -1.75 -3.01 9.21
C LEU A 124 -2.39 -3.59 7.95
N VAL A 125 -3.04 -2.76 7.14
CA VAL A 125 -3.72 -3.23 5.93
C VAL A 125 -3.06 -2.63 4.71
N VAL A 126 -2.58 -3.48 3.81
CA VAL A 126 -1.90 -3.09 2.57
C VAL A 126 -2.84 -3.22 1.39
N PHE A 127 -2.97 -2.15 0.62
CA PHE A 127 -3.76 -2.06 -0.60
C PHE A 127 -2.86 -1.84 -1.82
N SER A 128 -3.30 -2.36 -2.96
CA SER A 128 -2.61 -2.20 -4.24
C SER A 128 -3.39 -1.30 -5.18
N PHE A 129 -2.68 -0.42 -5.89
CA PHE A 129 -3.20 0.41 -6.96
C PHE A 129 -2.62 0.03 -8.33
N TYR A 130 -2.14 -1.22 -8.45
CA TYR A 130 -1.84 -1.76 -9.76
C TYR A 130 -3.06 -1.61 -10.71
N PRO A 131 -2.89 -1.34 -12.01
CA PRO A 131 -4.00 -0.95 -12.89
C PRO A 131 -5.23 -1.88 -12.89
N THR A 132 -5.05 -3.15 -12.57
CA THR A 132 -6.14 -4.15 -12.53
C THR A 132 -6.84 -4.27 -11.17
N LYS A 133 -6.45 -3.48 -10.17
CA LYS A 133 -6.99 -3.54 -8.81
C LYS A 133 -8.25 -2.67 -8.66
N PRO A 134 -9.05 -2.85 -7.59
CA PRO A 134 -10.34 -2.17 -7.43
C PRO A 134 -10.30 -0.65 -7.63
N VAL A 135 -9.31 0.03 -7.04
CA VAL A 135 -9.12 1.46 -7.29
C VAL A 135 -8.39 1.66 -8.62
N GLY A 136 -7.37 0.85 -8.91
CA GLY A 136 -6.55 0.97 -10.10
C GLY A 136 -5.85 2.33 -10.22
N GLY A 137 -4.58 2.33 -10.53
CA GLY A 137 -3.79 3.56 -10.72
C GLY A 137 -2.72 3.33 -11.77
N CYS A 138 -1.72 4.20 -11.82
CA CYS A 138 -0.51 3.98 -12.61
C CYS A 138 0.48 3.04 -11.92
N ASP A 139 0.08 2.32 -10.91
CA ASP A 139 0.77 1.59 -9.87
C ASP A 139 0.69 2.33 -8.52
N GLY A 140 1.27 1.74 -7.48
CA GLY A 140 1.25 2.29 -6.13
C GLY A 140 0.69 1.31 -5.10
N GLY A 141 0.84 1.68 -3.84
CA GLY A 141 0.25 0.95 -2.73
C GLY A 141 0.02 1.88 -1.54
N MET A 142 -0.93 1.50 -0.70
CA MET A 142 -1.22 2.21 0.54
C MET A 142 -1.18 1.23 1.70
N ILE A 143 -0.54 1.61 2.79
CA ILE A 143 -0.74 0.95 4.08
C ILE A 143 -1.53 1.86 4.99
N VAL A 144 -2.52 1.31 5.69
CA VAL A 144 -3.34 2.04 6.64
C VAL A 144 -3.31 1.40 8.02
N SER A 145 -3.47 2.21 9.06
CA SER A 145 -3.59 1.78 10.45
C SER A 145 -4.20 2.87 11.32
N ASN A 146 -4.64 2.50 12.51
CA ASN A 146 -4.91 3.45 13.59
C ASN A 146 -3.70 3.66 14.52
N ASP A 147 -2.61 2.91 14.29
CA ASP A 147 -1.32 3.07 14.97
C ASP A 147 -0.47 4.13 14.24
N LYS A 148 -0.42 5.33 14.83
CA LYS A 148 0.34 6.45 14.25
C LYS A 148 1.84 6.16 14.18
N GLU A 149 2.39 5.53 15.21
CA GLU A 149 3.84 5.26 15.28
C GLU A 149 4.26 4.29 14.17
N ALA A 150 3.43 3.27 13.93
CA ALA A 150 3.66 2.33 12.82
C ALA A 150 3.64 3.07 11.47
N ILE A 151 2.65 3.91 11.20
CA ILE A 151 2.55 4.64 9.93
C ILE A 151 3.71 5.66 9.78
N ASP A 152 4.09 6.36 10.82
CA ASP A 152 5.25 7.27 10.77
C ASP A 152 6.56 6.50 10.47
N TRP A 153 6.69 5.27 11.00
CA TRP A 153 7.81 4.39 10.65
C TRP A 153 7.82 4.05 9.16
N TYR A 154 6.66 3.67 8.56
CA TYR A 154 6.57 3.40 7.12
C TYR A 154 6.93 4.64 6.30
N ARG A 155 6.42 5.82 6.66
CA ARG A 155 6.74 7.08 5.98
C ARG A 155 8.23 7.37 5.99
N MET A 156 8.88 7.15 7.11
CA MET A 156 10.34 7.28 7.22
C MET A 156 11.05 6.25 6.33
N MET A 157 10.65 4.98 6.42
CA MET A 157 11.33 3.90 5.71
C MET A 157 11.21 4.01 4.18
N VAL A 158 10.04 4.35 3.66
CA VAL A 158 9.86 4.55 2.21
C VAL A 158 10.59 5.78 1.68
N LEU A 159 10.95 6.72 2.56
CA LEU A 159 11.65 7.98 2.24
C LEU A 159 13.14 7.92 2.59
N ASN A 160 13.83 6.85 2.25
CA ASN A 160 15.27 6.67 2.50
C ASN A 160 15.69 6.76 3.98
N GLY A 161 14.81 6.49 4.92
CA GLY A 161 15.08 6.63 6.36
C GLY A 161 15.15 8.09 6.85
N MET A 162 14.52 9.00 6.12
CA MET A 162 14.46 10.42 6.47
C MET A 162 13.22 10.72 7.32
N ASN A 163 13.34 11.70 8.22
CA ASN A 163 12.16 12.26 8.86
C ASN A 163 11.26 12.94 7.84
N TYR A 164 9.94 12.85 8.04
CA TYR A 164 9.00 13.57 7.20
C TYR A 164 9.03 15.07 7.54
N SER A 165 9.28 15.89 6.55
CA SER A 165 9.15 17.35 6.62
C SER A 165 8.60 17.86 5.29
N ASN A 166 7.72 18.84 5.34
CA ASN A 166 7.18 19.50 4.14
C ASN A 166 8.28 20.27 3.38
N ASN A 167 9.36 20.67 4.07
CA ASN A 167 10.53 21.26 3.45
C ASN A 167 11.57 20.19 3.17
N ASN A 168 11.82 19.90 1.89
CA ASN A 168 12.80 18.90 1.47
C ASN A 168 14.22 19.14 2.00
N TRP A 169 14.59 20.40 2.21
CA TRP A 169 15.92 20.79 2.71
C TRP A 169 16.09 20.59 4.23
N GLU A 170 15.00 20.40 4.96
CA GLU A 170 15.01 20.15 6.40
C GLU A 170 14.99 18.67 6.74
N ARG A 171 14.88 17.81 5.73
CA ARG A 171 14.86 16.36 5.93
C ARG A 171 16.22 15.85 6.37
N LYS A 172 16.24 15.15 7.49
CA LYS A 172 17.45 14.51 8.05
C LYS A 172 17.30 13.02 7.95
N GLN A 173 18.36 12.33 7.54
CA GLN A 173 18.43 10.87 7.61
C GLN A 173 18.59 10.47 9.08
N ILE A 174 17.70 9.62 9.57
CA ILE A 174 17.66 9.12 10.95
C ILE A 174 17.76 7.60 11.02
N ALA A 175 17.57 6.90 9.90
CA ALA A 175 17.73 5.46 9.79
C ALA A 175 18.21 5.06 8.39
N ALA A 176 18.61 3.81 8.22
CA ALA A 176 18.73 3.21 6.90
C ALA A 176 17.33 2.87 6.38
N GLY A 177 16.95 3.42 5.26
CA GLY A 177 15.63 3.22 4.65
C GLY A 177 15.71 2.93 3.16
N TYR A 178 14.58 3.00 2.48
CA TYR A 178 14.43 2.61 1.09
C TYR A 178 13.82 3.74 0.26
N LYS A 179 14.14 3.79 -1.03
CA LYS A 179 13.49 4.69 -1.97
C LYS A 179 12.23 4.03 -2.56
N MET A 180 11.18 4.01 -1.75
CA MET A 180 9.92 3.32 -2.06
C MET A 180 8.70 4.23 -2.02
N HIS A 181 8.87 5.55 -1.87
CA HIS A 181 7.76 6.50 -1.86
C HIS A 181 7.04 6.54 -3.21
N GLY A 182 5.73 6.73 -3.19
CA GLY A 182 4.93 7.02 -4.36
C GLY A 182 5.17 8.43 -4.89
N ASN A 183 4.70 8.71 -6.10
CA ASN A 183 4.80 10.02 -6.73
C ASN A 183 3.41 10.64 -6.97
N SER A 184 3.40 11.93 -7.31
CA SER A 184 2.17 12.71 -7.47
C SER A 184 1.29 12.22 -8.63
N ILE A 185 1.86 11.67 -9.69
CA ILE A 185 1.08 11.13 -10.81
C ILE A 185 0.32 9.87 -10.37
N GLN A 186 1.01 8.95 -9.69
CA GLN A 186 0.39 7.74 -9.13
C GLN A 186 -0.73 8.11 -8.15
N ALA A 187 -0.46 9.04 -7.23
CA ALA A 187 -1.45 9.50 -6.25
C ALA A 187 -2.66 10.16 -6.92
N TYR A 188 -2.43 11.04 -7.91
CA TYR A 188 -3.50 11.71 -8.64
C TYR A 188 -4.44 10.70 -9.32
N VAL A 189 -3.88 9.78 -10.11
CA VAL A 189 -4.70 8.81 -10.84
C VAL A 189 -5.48 7.90 -9.89
N ALA A 190 -4.85 7.42 -8.82
CA ALA A 190 -5.51 6.59 -7.83
C ALA A 190 -6.60 7.36 -7.06
N ASN A 191 -6.35 8.63 -6.70
CA ASN A 191 -7.33 9.49 -6.02
C ASN A 191 -8.57 9.76 -6.90
N GLU A 192 -8.36 10.05 -8.19
CA GLU A 192 -9.47 10.24 -9.14
C GLU A 192 -10.30 8.95 -9.34
N ASN A 193 -9.67 7.78 -9.27
CA ASN A 193 -10.39 6.53 -9.36
C ASN A 193 -11.12 6.16 -8.05
N LEU A 194 -10.55 6.48 -6.91
CA LEU A 194 -11.21 6.29 -5.62
C LEU A 194 -12.55 7.06 -5.55
N LYS A 195 -12.63 8.24 -6.15
CA LYS A 195 -13.86 9.05 -6.22
C LYS A 195 -14.99 8.39 -7.01
N LYS A 196 -14.68 7.34 -7.79
CA LYS A 196 -15.67 6.60 -8.61
C LYS A 196 -16.26 5.38 -7.90
N LEU A 197 -15.68 4.97 -6.74
CA LEU A 197 -16.20 3.90 -5.89
C LEU A 197 -17.26 4.43 -4.91
#